data_475f7a30c17b59b177fa51ede556bcf4
#
_entry.id   475f7a30c17b59b177fa51ede556bcf4
#
_cell.length_a   1.000
_cell.length_b   1.000
_cell.length_c   1.000
_cell.angle_alpha   90.00
_cell.angle_beta   90.00
_cell.angle_gamma   90.00
#
_symmetry.space_group_name_H-M   'P 1'
#
loop_
_entity.id
_entity.type
_entity.pdbx_description
1 polymer ?
#
loop_
_entity_poly.entity_id
_entity_poly.type
_entity_poly.pdbx_seq_one_letter_code
_entity_poly.pdbx_strand_id
1 'polypeptide(L)'
;MRRILVVLIVLLPFVGVRGQEKTIAERLGYPRDAKLLIVHADDLGMAHSVNAATIKGFESGLVNSGSIMVPCPWFSEIATYARANPQADLGLHLTLTSEWTSFRWGPVSPKDRVSSLLDKDGYFYLTETEAASHADPKEVELEITAQVERARASGIQPTHLDSHMGTLYQNKALFEVFLRVARKYKLPVRVARTWFTRADFLPEILKADDVYIDRVLDINTSVAENDWATFYGDALKKLEPGVTEVVIHLAYDDGEMRGATFNHPNWGAAWRQRDFEFFTSETFRKLLQENQIKLITWRELGKLVK
;
A
#
# COMPACT_ATOMS: atom_id res chain seq x y z
N MET A 1 -46.41 69.70 -4.59
CA MET A 1 -46.46 68.22 -4.55
C MET A 1 -45.03 67.69 -4.76
N ARG A 2 -44.34 67.24 -3.69
CA ARG A 2 -43.01 66.63 -3.75
C ARG A 2 -43.17 65.15 -3.93
N ARG A 3 -42.65 64.57 -5.03
CA ARG A 3 -42.59 63.12 -5.27
C ARG A 3 -41.39 62.55 -4.55
N ILE A 4 -41.62 61.62 -3.59
CA ILE A 4 -40.60 60.87 -2.91
C ILE A 4 -40.29 59.66 -3.79
N LEU A 5 -39.07 59.56 -4.28
CA LEU A 5 -38.53 58.41 -5.00
C LEU A 5 -38.04 57.38 -3.97
N VAL A 6 -38.74 56.26 -3.82
CA VAL A 6 -38.30 55.15 -2.98
C VAL A 6 -37.40 54.25 -3.81
N VAL A 7 -36.10 54.24 -3.51
CA VAL A 7 -35.13 53.33 -4.12
C VAL A 7 -35.16 52.02 -3.33
N LEU A 8 -35.70 50.94 -3.95
CA LEU A 8 -35.69 49.60 -3.39
C LEU A 8 -34.32 49.01 -3.62
N ILE A 9 -33.45 48.91 -2.59
CA ILE A 9 -32.18 48.19 -2.66
C ILE A 9 -32.46 46.67 -2.49
N VAL A 10 -32.40 45.92 -3.57
CA VAL A 10 -32.50 44.46 -3.57
C VAL A 10 -31.13 43.91 -3.15
N LEU A 11 -31.00 43.50 -1.90
CA LEU A 11 -29.84 42.74 -1.41
C LEU A 11 -29.93 41.30 -1.96
N LEU A 12 -29.20 41.02 -3.03
CA LEU A 12 -28.97 39.64 -3.48
C LEU A 12 -28.08 38.92 -2.47
N PRO A 13 -28.48 37.74 -1.96
CA PRO A 13 -27.61 36.96 -1.09
C PRO A 13 -26.36 36.51 -1.86
N PHE A 14 -25.22 36.89 -1.38
CA PHE A 14 -23.94 36.35 -1.85
C PHE A 14 -23.90 34.86 -1.47
N VAL A 15 -24.32 33.96 -2.36
CA VAL A 15 -24.11 32.53 -2.24
C VAL A 15 -22.60 32.34 -2.48
N GLY A 16 -21.86 32.28 -1.41
CA GLY A 16 -20.43 31.95 -1.45
C GLY A 16 -20.28 30.59 -2.13
N VAL A 17 -19.78 30.57 -3.36
CA VAL A 17 -19.34 29.35 -4.02
C VAL A 17 -18.21 28.80 -3.15
N ARG A 18 -18.51 27.81 -2.29
CA ARG A 18 -17.46 26.98 -1.67
C ARG A 18 -16.68 26.39 -2.82
N GLY A 19 -15.46 26.86 -3.04
CA GLY A 19 -14.57 26.26 -4.03
C GLY A 19 -14.50 24.76 -3.78
N GLN A 20 -14.78 23.97 -4.82
CA GLN A 20 -14.71 22.51 -4.74
C GLN A 20 -13.28 22.13 -4.32
N GLU A 21 -13.13 21.35 -3.24
CA GLU A 21 -11.83 20.90 -2.78
C GLU A 21 -11.06 20.20 -3.92
N LYS A 22 -9.77 20.50 -4.00
CA LYS A 22 -8.89 19.86 -4.99
C LYS A 22 -8.77 18.37 -4.71
N THR A 23 -8.95 17.56 -5.75
CA THR A 23 -8.67 16.13 -5.70
C THR A 23 -7.17 15.89 -5.49
N ILE A 24 -6.80 14.65 -5.10
CA ILE A 24 -5.37 14.28 -5.00
C ILE A 24 -4.68 14.46 -6.36
N ALA A 25 -5.33 14.11 -7.47
CA ALA A 25 -4.80 14.33 -8.81
C ALA A 25 -4.46 15.81 -9.05
N GLU A 26 -5.40 16.73 -8.73
CA GLU A 26 -5.17 18.17 -8.88
C GLU A 26 -4.09 18.71 -7.93
N ARG A 27 -3.96 18.14 -6.74
CA ARG A 27 -2.88 18.50 -5.80
C ARG A 27 -1.51 18.07 -6.32
N LEU A 28 -1.45 16.98 -7.08
CA LEU A 28 -0.25 16.49 -7.76
C LEU A 28 0.03 17.24 -9.10
N GLY A 29 -0.88 18.13 -9.54
CA GLY A 29 -0.73 18.89 -10.79
C GLY A 29 -1.28 18.19 -12.03
N TYR A 30 -2.05 17.12 -11.85
CA TYR A 30 -2.77 16.43 -12.93
C TYR A 30 -4.18 17.00 -13.14
N PRO A 31 -4.77 16.84 -14.32
CA PRO A 31 -6.19 17.12 -14.53
C PRO A 31 -7.09 16.32 -13.57
N ARG A 32 -8.25 16.87 -13.23
CA ARG A 32 -9.21 16.24 -12.32
C ARG A 32 -9.70 14.88 -12.81
N ASP A 33 -9.79 14.70 -14.10
CA ASP A 33 -10.24 13.49 -14.80
C ASP A 33 -9.09 12.52 -15.11
N ALA A 34 -7.86 12.80 -14.66
CA ALA A 34 -6.74 11.92 -14.86
C ALA A 34 -6.91 10.59 -14.13
N LYS A 35 -6.62 9.49 -14.84
CA LYS A 35 -6.53 8.14 -14.29
C LYS A 35 -5.09 7.87 -13.89
N LEU A 36 -4.83 7.87 -12.59
CA LEU A 36 -3.49 7.70 -12.02
C LEU A 36 -3.40 6.32 -11.36
N LEU A 37 -2.35 5.57 -11.66
CA LEU A 37 -2.14 4.20 -11.19
C LEU A 37 -0.78 4.05 -10.53
N ILE A 38 -0.78 3.42 -9.36
CA ILE A 38 0.40 2.86 -8.71
C ILE A 38 0.34 1.36 -8.90
N VAL A 39 1.36 0.77 -9.52
CA VAL A 39 1.52 -0.69 -9.64
C VAL A 39 2.47 -1.12 -8.54
N HIS A 40 1.91 -1.65 -7.46
CA HIS A 40 2.61 -1.83 -6.20
C HIS A 40 2.84 -3.30 -5.89
N ALA A 41 4.11 -3.70 -5.78
CA ALA A 41 4.51 -5.04 -5.41
C ALA A 41 4.72 -5.15 -3.90
N ASP A 42 3.93 -5.98 -3.23
CA ASP A 42 4.09 -6.31 -1.82
C ASP A 42 5.19 -7.37 -1.60
N ASP A 43 5.58 -7.60 -0.36
CA ASP A 43 6.40 -8.70 0.17
C ASP A 43 7.89 -8.70 -0.19
N LEU A 44 8.48 -7.61 -0.69
CA LEU A 44 9.91 -7.52 -0.89
C LEU A 44 10.67 -7.84 0.41
N GLY A 45 11.72 -8.64 0.31
CA GLY A 45 12.49 -9.11 1.46
C GLY A 45 12.02 -10.43 2.03
N MET A 46 10.86 -10.96 1.62
CA MET A 46 10.37 -12.25 2.08
C MET A 46 11.26 -13.40 1.56
N ALA A 47 11.48 -13.47 0.26
CA ALA A 47 12.27 -14.50 -0.43
C ALA A 47 13.13 -13.88 -1.54
N HIS A 48 14.23 -14.56 -1.94
CA HIS A 48 15.05 -14.12 -3.08
C HIS A 48 14.22 -14.03 -4.37
N SER A 49 13.41 -15.02 -4.61
CA SER A 49 12.53 -15.09 -5.78
C SER A 49 11.58 -13.88 -5.87
N VAL A 50 11.03 -13.42 -4.72
CA VAL A 50 10.21 -12.20 -4.65
C VAL A 50 11.01 -10.96 -5.01
N ASN A 51 12.20 -10.81 -4.41
CA ASN A 51 13.09 -9.68 -4.69
C ASN A 51 13.48 -9.65 -6.18
N ALA A 52 13.92 -10.78 -6.72
CA ALA A 52 14.39 -10.87 -8.11
C ALA A 52 13.27 -10.56 -9.12
N ALA A 53 12.08 -11.12 -8.91
CA ALA A 53 10.92 -10.86 -9.77
C ALA A 53 10.48 -9.39 -9.70
N THR A 54 10.44 -8.81 -8.49
CA THR A 54 10.03 -7.41 -8.32
C THR A 54 11.06 -6.44 -8.92
N ILE A 55 12.36 -6.68 -8.73
CA ILE A 55 13.41 -5.88 -9.37
C ILE A 55 13.26 -5.94 -10.89
N LYS A 56 12.98 -7.13 -11.44
CA LYS A 56 12.71 -7.27 -12.88
C LYS A 56 11.46 -6.51 -13.33
N GLY A 57 10.44 -6.49 -12.48
CA GLY A 57 9.24 -5.66 -12.66
C GLY A 57 9.58 -4.15 -12.73
N PHE A 58 10.43 -3.66 -11.83
CA PHE A 58 10.91 -2.27 -11.87
C PHE A 58 11.71 -1.95 -13.13
N GLU A 59 12.60 -2.86 -13.57
CA GLU A 59 13.35 -2.72 -14.81
C GLU A 59 12.46 -2.63 -16.05
N SER A 60 11.29 -3.27 -16.05
CA SER A 60 10.32 -3.20 -17.16
C SER A 60 9.69 -1.79 -17.30
N GLY A 61 9.74 -0.98 -16.23
CA GLY A 61 9.08 0.31 -16.12
C GLY A 61 7.55 0.21 -16.01
N LEU A 62 7.00 -0.98 -15.75
CA LEU A 62 5.56 -1.23 -15.61
C LEU A 62 5.14 -1.43 -14.16
N VAL A 63 6.02 -1.97 -13.32
CA VAL A 63 5.89 -1.97 -11.86
C VAL A 63 6.67 -0.79 -11.34
N ASN A 64 6.07 0.07 -10.55
CA ASN A 64 6.67 1.35 -10.22
C ASN A 64 6.68 1.71 -8.72
N SER A 65 6.20 0.79 -7.87
CA SER A 65 6.25 0.89 -6.42
C SER A 65 6.34 -0.49 -5.79
N GLY A 66 6.81 -0.56 -4.54
CA GLY A 66 6.81 -1.80 -3.76
C GLY A 66 7.07 -1.53 -2.29
N SER A 67 6.79 -2.53 -1.44
CA SER A 67 7.01 -2.43 0.00
C SER A 67 7.76 -3.62 0.59
N ILE A 68 8.59 -3.34 1.61
CA ILE A 68 9.61 -4.23 2.13
C ILE A 68 9.20 -4.78 3.50
N MET A 69 9.20 -6.10 3.64
CA MET A 69 9.04 -6.84 4.90
C MET A 69 10.39 -6.89 5.65
N VAL A 70 10.60 -5.93 6.55
CA VAL A 70 11.87 -5.77 7.27
C VAL A 70 12.27 -6.96 8.16
N PRO A 71 11.32 -7.68 8.82
CA PRO A 71 11.66 -8.86 9.62
C PRO A 71 12.12 -10.07 8.83
N CYS A 72 11.88 -10.11 7.52
CA CYS A 72 12.04 -11.30 6.71
C CYS A 72 13.49 -11.62 6.32
N PRO A 73 13.79 -12.90 5.96
CA PRO A 73 15.17 -13.39 5.79
C PRO A 73 15.96 -12.71 4.67
N TRP A 74 15.30 -12.31 3.57
CA TRP A 74 15.93 -11.68 2.41
C TRP A 74 15.93 -10.15 2.41
N PHE A 75 15.65 -9.56 3.58
CA PHE A 75 15.70 -8.11 3.78
C PHE A 75 17.05 -7.50 3.37
N SER A 76 18.17 -8.13 3.68
CA SER A 76 19.51 -7.60 3.38
C SER A 76 19.76 -7.43 1.89
N GLU A 77 19.20 -8.29 1.05
CA GLU A 77 19.32 -8.21 -0.40
C GLU A 77 18.59 -6.99 -0.94
N ILE A 78 17.31 -6.83 -0.57
CA ILE A 78 16.53 -5.67 -1.04
C ILE A 78 17.04 -4.35 -0.46
N ALA A 79 17.61 -4.34 0.75
CA ALA A 79 18.28 -3.18 1.31
C ALA A 79 19.53 -2.79 0.48
N THR A 80 20.25 -3.77 -0.06
CA THR A 80 21.38 -3.51 -0.97
C THR A 80 20.91 -2.90 -2.28
N TYR A 81 19.82 -3.44 -2.87
CA TYR A 81 19.22 -2.87 -4.05
C TYR A 81 18.74 -1.43 -3.81
N ALA A 82 18.05 -1.18 -2.70
CA ALA A 82 17.52 0.15 -2.35
C ALA A 82 18.64 1.21 -2.24
N ARG A 83 19.77 0.86 -1.64
CA ARG A 83 20.96 1.75 -1.57
C ARG A 83 21.54 2.07 -2.93
N ALA A 84 21.57 1.09 -3.84
CA ALA A 84 22.08 1.27 -5.19
C ALA A 84 21.08 2.04 -6.09
N ASN A 85 19.79 2.04 -5.73
CA ASN A 85 18.70 2.63 -6.49
C ASN A 85 17.86 3.59 -5.64
N PRO A 86 18.40 4.73 -5.17
CA PRO A 86 17.73 5.63 -4.22
C PRO A 86 16.46 6.28 -4.79
N GLN A 87 16.24 6.20 -6.10
CA GLN A 87 15.04 6.70 -6.77
C GLN A 87 13.91 5.66 -6.85
N ALA A 88 14.18 4.38 -6.57
CA ALA A 88 13.14 3.37 -6.51
C ALA A 88 12.09 3.75 -5.45
N ASP A 89 10.82 3.56 -5.78
CA ASP A 89 9.70 3.86 -4.87
C ASP A 89 9.47 2.67 -3.96
N LEU A 90 10.17 2.66 -2.83
CA LEU A 90 10.17 1.57 -1.87
C LEU A 90 9.62 2.04 -0.52
N GLY A 91 8.47 1.48 -0.13
CA GLY A 91 7.88 1.63 1.18
C GLY A 91 8.26 0.52 2.15
N LEU A 92 7.60 0.48 3.31
CA LEU A 92 7.72 -0.61 4.25
C LEU A 92 6.39 -1.32 4.43
N HIS A 93 6.41 -2.63 4.20
CA HIS A 93 5.32 -3.56 4.44
C HIS A 93 5.37 -3.99 5.89
N LEU A 94 4.78 -3.16 6.78
CA LEU A 94 4.86 -3.37 8.22
C LEU A 94 4.24 -4.72 8.59
N THR A 95 5.07 -5.58 9.12
CA THR A 95 4.81 -7.01 9.24
C THR A 95 4.58 -7.40 10.68
N LEU A 96 3.39 -7.93 10.98
CA LEU A 96 2.96 -8.41 12.29
C LEU A 96 2.35 -9.82 12.23
N THR A 97 2.43 -10.46 11.07
CA THR A 97 1.96 -11.84 10.82
C THR A 97 3.05 -12.65 10.10
N SER A 98 2.96 -13.97 10.17
CA SER A 98 3.87 -14.91 9.51
C SER A 98 3.08 -16.14 9.11
N GLU A 99 2.43 -16.08 7.95
CA GLU A 99 1.34 -16.98 7.52
C GLU A 99 1.80 -18.34 7.01
N TRP A 100 3.06 -18.48 6.60
CA TRP A 100 3.55 -19.73 6.00
C TRP A 100 3.86 -20.79 7.04
N THR A 101 3.49 -22.03 6.76
CA THR A 101 3.61 -23.14 7.73
C THR A 101 5.06 -23.44 8.12
N SER A 102 5.98 -23.46 7.16
CA SER A 102 7.36 -23.91 7.34
C SER A 102 8.39 -22.80 7.13
N PHE A 103 7.98 -21.65 6.67
CA PHE A 103 8.83 -20.49 6.41
C PHE A 103 8.36 -19.30 7.25
N ARG A 104 8.83 -19.25 8.49
CA ARG A 104 8.34 -18.34 9.53
C ARG A 104 9.36 -17.28 9.90
N TRP A 105 8.86 -16.13 10.30
CA TRP A 105 9.67 -15.02 10.80
C TRP A 105 9.08 -14.43 12.09
N GLY A 106 9.93 -13.73 12.83
CA GLY A 106 9.57 -13.09 14.09
C GLY A 106 9.91 -11.60 14.06
N PRO A 107 9.83 -10.91 15.19
CA PRO A 107 9.96 -9.47 15.29
C PRO A 107 11.41 -8.97 15.08
N VAL A 108 11.53 -7.70 14.71
CA VAL A 108 12.78 -6.94 14.76
C VAL A 108 13.15 -6.59 16.20
N SER A 109 12.17 -6.30 17.02
CA SER A 109 12.33 -6.02 18.45
C SER A 109 12.74 -7.26 19.25
N PRO A 110 13.37 -7.12 20.42
CA PRO A 110 13.56 -8.24 21.34
C PRO A 110 12.22 -8.89 21.71
N LYS A 111 12.15 -10.21 21.61
CA LYS A 111 10.90 -10.99 21.78
C LYS A 111 10.19 -10.77 23.12
N ASP A 112 10.96 -10.58 24.18
CA ASP A 112 10.47 -10.29 25.53
C ASP A 112 9.80 -8.89 25.65
N ARG A 113 10.02 -8.02 24.69
CA ARG A 113 9.44 -6.67 24.66
C ARG A 113 8.18 -6.55 23.80
N VAL A 114 7.86 -7.60 23.05
CA VAL A 114 6.73 -7.65 22.11
C VAL A 114 6.03 -9.01 22.15
N SER A 115 5.91 -9.56 23.35
CA SER A 115 5.39 -10.91 23.59
C SER A 115 3.94 -11.11 23.15
N SER A 116 3.13 -10.05 23.18
CA SER A 116 1.74 -10.09 22.70
C SER A 116 1.61 -10.28 21.18
N LEU A 117 2.69 -10.05 20.43
CA LEU A 117 2.71 -10.22 18.99
C LEU A 117 3.12 -11.63 18.54
N LEU A 118 3.48 -12.51 19.47
CA LEU A 118 4.12 -13.78 19.18
C LEU A 118 3.30 -14.97 19.61
N ASP A 119 3.35 -16.02 18.78
CA ASP A 119 2.85 -17.33 19.15
C ASP A 119 3.77 -18.04 20.18
N LYS A 120 3.37 -19.22 20.62
CA LYS A 120 4.12 -20.04 21.59
C LYS A 120 5.53 -20.43 21.12
N ASP A 121 5.80 -20.41 19.82
CA ASP A 121 7.09 -20.76 19.22
C ASP A 121 7.97 -19.52 18.97
N GLY A 122 7.45 -18.32 19.28
CA GLY A 122 8.16 -17.04 19.19
C GLY A 122 8.22 -16.48 17.78
N TYR A 123 7.28 -16.84 16.92
CA TYR A 123 7.02 -16.21 15.62
C TYR A 123 5.80 -15.30 15.69
N PHE A 124 5.63 -14.41 14.73
CA PHE A 124 4.36 -13.72 14.58
C PHE A 124 3.22 -14.72 14.33
N TYR A 125 1.98 -14.35 14.70
CA TYR A 125 0.80 -15.18 14.45
C TYR A 125 0.58 -15.46 12.97
N LEU A 126 -0.18 -16.53 12.67
CA LEU A 126 -0.43 -16.96 11.30
C LEU A 126 -1.42 -16.05 10.55
N THR A 127 -2.39 -15.48 11.26
CA THR A 127 -3.46 -14.69 10.65
C THR A 127 -3.53 -13.29 11.24
N GLU A 128 -3.99 -12.33 10.44
CA GLU A 128 -4.20 -10.95 10.83
C GLU A 128 -5.23 -10.80 11.96
N THR A 129 -6.27 -11.64 11.94
CA THR A 129 -7.30 -11.64 12.98
C THR A 129 -6.75 -12.12 14.32
N GLU A 130 -5.96 -13.19 14.32
CA GLU A 130 -5.32 -13.71 15.52
C GLU A 130 -4.30 -12.71 16.05
N ALA A 131 -3.44 -12.19 15.22
CA ALA A 131 -2.47 -11.15 15.58
C ALA A 131 -3.16 -9.92 16.20
N ALA A 132 -4.20 -9.40 15.56
CA ALA A 132 -4.92 -8.23 16.06
C ALA A 132 -5.68 -8.48 17.37
N SER A 133 -6.10 -9.73 17.65
CA SER A 133 -6.81 -10.09 18.89
C SER A 133 -5.91 -10.14 20.12
N HIS A 134 -4.62 -10.43 19.94
CA HIS A 134 -3.63 -10.54 21.02
C HIS A 134 -2.79 -9.25 21.17
N ALA A 135 -2.67 -8.45 20.12
CA ALA A 135 -1.73 -7.34 20.05
C ALA A 135 -1.98 -6.26 21.11
N ASP A 136 -0.99 -5.99 21.97
CA ASP A 136 -0.94 -4.77 22.77
C ASP A 136 -0.50 -3.59 21.86
N PRO A 137 -1.29 -2.51 21.75
CA PRO A 137 -0.95 -1.36 20.91
C PRO A 137 0.41 -0.73 21.21
N LYS A 138 0.91 -0.82 22.45
CA LYS A 138 2.25 -0.31 22.82
C LYS A 138 3.36 -1.19 22.25
N GLU A 139 3.16 -2.51 22.25
CA GLU A 139 4.10 -3.46 21.67
C GLU A 139 4.09 -3.37 20.14
N VAL A 140 2.90 -3.15 19.54
CA VAL A 140 2.79 -2.84 18.11
C VAL A 140 3.58 -1.58 17.75
N GLU A 141 3.42 -0.49 18.51
CA GLU A 141 4.17 0.75 18.26
C GLU A 141 5.69 0.55 18.36
N LEU A 142 6.13 -0.23 19.35
CA LEU A 142 7.53 -0.58 19.52
C LEU A 142 8.05 -1.34 18.29
N GLU A 143 7.34 -2.38 17.87
CA GLU A 143 7.76 -3.24 16.76
C GLU A 143 7.77 -2.52 15.42
N ILE A 144 6.68 -1.83 15.04
CA ILE A 144 6.66 -1.15 13.74
C ILE A 144 7.63 0.05 13.71
N THR A 145 7.91 0.68 14.87
CA THR A 145 8.98 1.68 14.97
C THR A 145 10.34 1.01 14.73
N ALA A 146 10.60 -0.17 15.34
CA ALA A 146 11.84 -0.90 15.14
C ALA A 146 12.05 -1.32 13.67
N GLN A 147 10.98 -1.72 12.97
CA GLN A 147 11.04 -2.01 11.54
C GLN A 147 11.44 -0.77 10.73
N VAL A 148 10.82 0.40 10.98
CA VAL A 148 11.20 1.65 10.31
C VAL A 148 12.66 2.03 10.58
N GLU A 149 13.09 1.97 11.84
CA GLU A 149 14.46 2.35 12.21
C GLU A 149 15.50 1.36 11.63
N ARG A 150 15.22 0.05 11.60
CA ARG A 150 16.09 -0.95 10.97
C ARG A 150 16.24 -0.68 9.47
N ALA A 151 15.14 -0.38 8.78
CA ALA A 151 15.17 -0.04 7.35
C ALA A 151 16.05 1.20 7.11
N ARG A 152 15.86 2.27 7.90
CA ARG A 152 16.65 3.50 7.78
C ARG A 152 18.12 3.29 8.11
N ALA A 153 18.43 2.55 9.16
CA ALA A 153 19.81 2.17 9.52
C ALA A 153 20.50 1.34 8.42
N SER A 154 19.70 0.61 7.63
CA SER A 154 20.17 -0.14 6.45
C SER A 154 20.32 0.72 5.20
N GLY A 155 20.07 2.05 5.29
CA GLY A 155 20.20 3.00 4.18
C GLY A 155 18.98 3.10 3.27
N ILE A 156 17.84 2.51 3.66
CA ILE A 156 16.56 2.65 2.94
C ILE A 156 15.92 3.99 3.34
N GLN A 157 15.41 4.72 2.35
CA GLN A 157 14.58 5.91 2.54
C GLN A 157 13.14 5.57 2.18
N PRO A 158 12.32 5.11 3.14
CA PRO A 158 10.95 4.67 2.82
C PRO A 158 10.13 5.80 2.21
N THR A 159 9.32 5.48 1.21
CA THR A 159 8.43 6.45 0.55
C THR A 159 7.02 6.44 1.11
N HIS A 160 6.61 5.36 1.74
CA HIS A 160 5.29 5.17 2.35
C HIS A 160 5.31 3.98 3.32
N LEU A 161 4.21 3.78 4.02
CA LEU A 161 3.97 2.63 4.88
C LEU A 161 2.66 1.96 4.49
N ASP A 162 2.64 0.63 4.56
CA ASP A 162 1.44 -0.19 4.44
C ASP A 162 1.49 -1.35 5.45
N SER A 163 0.55 -2.28 5.39
CA SER A 163 0.43 -3.35 6.38
C SER A 163 0.30 -4.71 5.74
N HIS A 164 1.25 -5.60 6.01
CA HIS A 164 1.19 -7.00 5.62
C HIS A 164 -0.11 -7.64 6.12
N MET A 165 -0.82 -8.36 5.23
CA MET A 165 -2.12 -8.98 5.47
C MET A 165 -3.18 -8.04 6.07
N GLY A 166 -2.95 -6.71 6.06
CA GLY A 166 -3.90 -5.74 6.60
C GLY A 166 -4.04 -5.74 8.12
N THR A 167 -3.10 -6.31 8.88
CA THR A 167 -3.17 -6.44 10.34
C THR A 167 -3.41 -5.11 11.05
N LEU A 168 -2.77 -4.03 10.60
CA LEU A 168 -2.91 -2.69 11.20
C LEU A 168 -4.26 -2.00 10.89
N TYR A 169 -5.07 -2.58 10.00
CA TYR A 169 -6.41 -2.09 9.67
C TYR A 169 -7.54 -2.86 10.40
N GLN A 170 -7.20 -3.90 11.20
CA GLN A 170 -8.18 -4.77 11.82
C GLN A 170 -9.05 -4.07 12.88
N ASN A 171 -8.51 -3.07 13.57
CA ASN A 171 -9.25 -2.30 14.54
C ASN A 171 -8.71 -0.87 14.71
N LYS A 172 -9.51 -0.01 15.35
CA LYS A 172 -9.20 1.40 15.58
C LYS A 172 -7.88 1.61 16.32
N ALA A 173 -7.61 0.83 17.37
CA ALA A 173 -6.42 1.03 18.22
C ALA A 173 -5.11 0.76 17.44
N LEU A 174 -5.07 -0.31 16.64
CA LEU A 174 -3.92 -0.63 15.79
C LEU A 174 -3.73 0.42 14.69
N PHE A 175 -4.82 0.88 14.10
CA PHE A 175 -4.76 1.90 13.06
C PHE A 175 -4.29 3.27 13.60
N GLU A 176 -4.69 3.64 14.82
CA GLU A 176 -4.19 4.86 15.49
C GLU A 176 -2.68 4.78 15.74
N VAL A 177 -2.17 3.61 16.17
CA VAL A 177 -0.73 3.36 16.29
C VAL A 177 -0.02 3.53 14.96
N PHE A 178 -0.55 2.90 13.90
CA PHE A 178 -0.01 2.98 12.56
C PHE A 178 0.12 4.43 12.08
N LEU A 179 -0.96 5.22 12.18
CA LEU A 179 -0.94 6.64 11.80
C LEU A 179 0.02 7.47 12.65
N ARG A 180 0.12 7.18 13.96
CA ARG A 180 1.04 7.89 14.85
C ARG A 180 2.49 7.68 14.42
N VAL A 181 2.86 6.44 14.09
CA VAL A 181 4.21 6.13 13.57
C VAL A 181 4.43 6.77 12.20
N ALA A 182 3.48 6.65 11.27
CA ALA A 182 3.58 7.27 9.95
C ALA A 182 3.80 8.80 10.04
N ARG A 183 3.02 9.50 10.88
CA ARG A 183 3.14 10.93 11.10
C ARG A 183 4.49 11.31 11.73
N LYS A 184 5.01 10.49 12.67
CA LYS A 184 6.35 10.69 13.27
C LYS A 184 7.44 10.72 12.21
N TYR A 185 7.34 9.86 11.20
CA TYR A 185 8.32 9.76 10.12
C TYR A 185 7.96 10.58 8.87
N LYS A 186 6.83 11.27 8.88
CA LYS A 186 6.29 12.05 7.74
C LYS A 186 6.13 11.20 6.48
N LEU A 187 5.58 10.02 6.63
CA LEU A 187 5.32 9.08 5.55
C LEU A 187 3.81 8.97 5.28
N PRO A 188 3.38 8.99 4.02
CA PRO A 188 2.01 8.65 3.68
C PRO A 188 1.75 7.17 3.98
N VAL A 189 0.48 6.82 4.16
CA VAL A 189 0.05 5.44 4.43
C VAL A 189 -0.89 4.96 3.34
N ARG A 190 -0.84 3.65 3.02
CA ARG A 190 -1.86 3.02 2.17
C ARG A 190 -3.20 3.04 2.88
N VAL A 191 -4.04 3.98 2.53
CA VAL A 191 -5.45 4.06 2.91
C VAL A 191 -6.23 4.49 1.69
N ALA A 192 -7.34 3.82 1.41
CA ALA A 192 -8.21 4.15 0.30
C ALA A 192 -9.54 4.72 0.77
N ARG A 193 -10.05 5.74 0.07
CA ARG A 193 -11.37 6.33 0.32
C ARG A 193 -12.49 5.28 0.28
N THR A 194 -12.37 4.29 -0.59
CA THR A 194 -13.33 3.18 -0.67
C THR A 194 -13.41 2.33 0.60
N TRP A 195 -12.42 2.40 1.49
CA TRP A 195 -12.45 1.68 2.75
C TRP A 195 -13.30 2.35 3.84
N PHE A 196 -13.65 3.63 3.68
CA PHE A 196 -14.43 4.40 4.67
C PHE A 196 -15.83 3.82 4.92
N THR A 197 -16.36 3.06 3.97
CA THR A 197 -17.65 2.36 4.14
C THR A 197 -17.55 1.02 4.87
N ARG A 198 -16.31 0.48 5.00
CA ARG A 198 -16.03 -0.81 5.64
C ARG A 198 -15.44 -0.65 7.05
N ALA A 199 -14.76 0.46 7.29
CA ALA A 199 -14.13 0.81 8.55
C ALA A 199 -14.55 2.25 8.91
N ASP A 200 -15.67 2.37 9.62
CA ASP A 200 -16.32 3.62 9.99
C ASP A 200 -15.46 4.53 10.88
N PHE A 201 -14.47 3.96 11.57
CA PHE A 201 -13.50 4.69 12.37
C PHE A 201 -12.48 5.49 11.53
N LEU A 202 -12.26 5.14 10.26
CA LEU A 202 -11.23 5.81 9.43
C LEU A 202 -11.46 7.32 9.28
N PRO A 203 -12.68 7.80 8.91
CA PRO A 203 -12.94 9.23 8.79
C PRO A 203 -12.79 10.01 10.11
N GLU A 204 -12.94 9.32 11.27
CA GLU A 204 -12.79 9.94 12.59
C GLU A 204 -11.33 10.20 12.95
N ILE A 205 -10.42 9.34 12.48
CA ILE A 205 -8.99 9.35 12.87
C ILE A 205 -8.15 10.13 11.86
N LEU A 206 -8.51 10.08 10.58
CA LEU A 206 -7.81 10.76 9.51
C LEU A 206 -7.97 12.28 9.63
N LYS A 207 -6.86 13.00 9.45
CA LYS A 207 -6.82 14.45 9.46
C LYS A 207 -6.90 14.99 8.03
N ALA A 208 -7.27 16.27 7.88
CA ALA A 208 -7.35 16.92 6.58
C ALA A 208 -6.00 16.94 5.81
N ASP A 209 -4.88 16.84 6.52
CA ASP A 209 -3.53 16.82 5.95
C ASP A 209 -3.03 15.40 5.64
N ASP A 210 -3.71 14.35 6.09
CA ASP A 210 -3.33 12.98 5.76
C ASP A 210 -3.57 12.72 4.27
N VAL A 211 -2.62 12.01 3.66
CA VAL A 211 -2.69 11.64 2.23
C VAL A 211 -3.24 10.23 2.13
N TYR A 212 -4.33 10.07 1.40
CA TYR A 212 -4.93 8.78 1.09
C TYR A 212 -5.36 8.74 -0.38
N ILE A 213 -5.39 7.55 -0.96
CA ILE A 213 -5.73 7.33 -2.36
C ILE A 213 -7.24 7.10 -2.53
N ASP A 214 -7.72 7.09 -3.75
CA ASP A 214 -9.15 6.90 -3.99
C ASP A 214 -9.55 5.43 -3.88
N ARG A 215 -8.74 4.50 -4.44
CA ARG A 215 -9.06 3.06 -4.52
C ARG A 215 -7.84 2.19 -4.38
N VAL A 216 -8.06 0.98 -3.88
CA VAL A 216 -7.13 -0.15 -3.99
C VAL A 216 -7.82 -1.25 -4.81
N LEU A 217 -7.10 -1.83 -5.74
CA LEU A 217 -7.47 -2.98 -6.54
C LEU A 217 -6.51 -4.12 -6.22
N ASP A 218 -7.05 -5.24 -5.84
CA ASP A 218 -6.32 -6.50 -5.65
C ASP A 218 -7.11 -7.66 -6.25
N ILE A 219 -6.41 -8.70 -6.65
CA ILE A 219 -7.03 -9.94 -7.11
C ILE A 219 -7.32 -10.83 -5.90
N ASN A 220 -8.44 -11.53 -5.93
CA ASN A 220 -8.84 -12.41 -4.84
C ASN A 220 -9.00 -13.86 -5.31
N THR A 221 -9.16 -14.78 -4.37
CA THR A 221 -9.19 -16.23 -4.59
C THR A 221 -10.39 -16.74 -5.39
N SER A 222 -11.37 -15.90 -5.72
CA SER A 222 -12.49 -16.27 -6.57
C SER A 222 -12.18 -16.19 -8.07
N VAL A 223 -11.05 -15.56 -8.44
CA VAL A 223 -10.62 -15.45 -9.84
C VAL A 223 -9.87 -16.70 -10.24
N ALA A 224 -10.38 -17.40 -11.27
CA ALA A 224 -9.71 -18.59 -11.80
C ALA A 224 -8.40 -18.22 -12.51
N GLU A 225 -7.46 -19.16 -12.55
CA GLU A 225 -6.14 -18.96 -13.15
C GLU A 225 -6.18 -18.44 -14.60
N ASN A 226 -7.07 -18.99 -15.40
CA ASN A 226 -7.24 -18.62 -16.80
C ASN A 226 -7.88 -17.23 -17.00
N ASP A 227 -8.47 -16.67 -15.95
CA ASP A 227 -9.17 -15.37 -15.99
C ASP A 227 -8.30 -14.21 -15.49
N TRP A 228 -7.02 -14.45 -15.16
CA TRP A 228 -6.11 -13.46 -14.58
C TRP A 228 -5.99 -12.20 -15.42
N ALA A 229 -5.63 -12.39 -16.69
CA ALA A 229 -5.49 -11.29 -17.64
C ALA A 229 -6.83 -10.58 -17.92
N THR A 230 -7.93 -11.34 -17.95
CA THR A 230 -9.29 -10.79 -18.14
C THR A 230 -9.68 -9.93 -16.95
N PHE A 231 -9.48 -10.42 -15.72
CA PHE A 231 -9.80 -9.69 -14.50
C PHE A 231 -9.09 -8.32 -14.46
N TYR A 232 -7.78 -8.31 -14.59
CA TYR A 232 -7.02 -7.06 -14.56
C TYR A 232 -7.32 -6.17 -15.78
N GLY A 233 -7.44 -6.77 -16.97
CA GLY A 233 -7.78 -6.02 -18.18
C GLY A 233 -9.12 -5.31 -18.08
N ASP A 234 -10.15 -5.96 -17.54
CA ASP A 234 -11.47 -5.35 -17.33
C ASP A 234 -11.47 -4.30 -16.23
N ALA A 235 -10.72 -4.53 -15.14
CA ALA A 235 -10.57 -3.54 -14.09
C ALA A 235 -9.89 -2.25 -14.60
N LEU A 236 -8.82 -2.39 -15.40
CA LEU A 236 -8.10 -1.24 -15.97
C LEU A 236 -8.94 -0.47 -17.00
N LYS A 237 -9.71 -1.15 -17.85
CA LYS A 237 -10.63 -0.51 -18.78
C LYS A 237 -11.70 0.33 -18.07
N LYS A 238 -12.13 -0.13 -16.90
CA LYS A 238 -13.17 0.52 -16.06
C LYS A 238 -12.57 1.48 -15.03
N LEU A 239 -11.25 1.71 -15.05
CA LEU A 239 -10.59 2.58 -14.09
C LEU A 239 -11.19 3.99 -14.15
N GLU A 240 -11.65 4.48 -13.01
CA GLU A 240 -12.21 5.83 -12.88
C GLU A 240 -11.11 6.87 -12.62
N PRO A 241 -11.39 8.17 -12.88
CA PRO A 241 -10.49 9.26 -12.47
C PRO A 241 -10.10 9.22 -11.01
N GLY A 242 -8.89 9.71 -10.69
CA GLY A 242 -8.30 9.68 -9.36
C GLY A 242 -7.10 8.77 -9.26
N VAL A 243 -6.67 8.49 -8.04
CA VAL A 243 -5.51 7.64 -7.74
C VAL A 243 -5.98 6.24 -7.34
N THR A 244 -5.59 5.25 -8.12
CA THR A 244 -5.80 3.83 -7.81
C THR A 244 -4.44 3.17 -7.58
N GLU A 245 -4.34 2.32 -6.58
CA GLU A 245 -3.22 1.40 -6.41
C GLU A 245 -3.69 -0.01 -6.77
N VAL A 246 -2.94 -0.69 -7.62
CA VAL A 246 -3.10 -2.13 -7.81
C VAL A 246 -2.02 -2.83 -7.01
N VAL A 247 -2.46 -3.68 -6.08
CA VAL A 247 -1.58 -4.50 -5.23
C VAL A 247 -1.33 -5.82 -5.92
N ILE A 248 -0.04 -6.14 -6.11
CA ILE A 248 0.41 -7.36 -6.76
C ILE A 248 1.49 -8.05 -5.93
N HIS A 249 1.61 -9.36 -6.11
CA HIS A 249 2.60 -10.16 -5.41
C HIS A 249 3.48 -10.87 -6.44
N LEU A 250 4.70 -10.42 -6.62
CA LEU A 250 5.61 -10.93 -7.64
C LEU A 250 6.57 -11.97 -7.06
N ALA A 251 6.71 -13.09 -7.74
CA ALA A 251 7.81 -14.04 -7.54
C ALA A 251 7.95 -14.94 -8.76
N TYR A 252 9.08 -15.62 -8.86
CA TYR A 252 9.21 -16.74 -9.80
C TYR A 252 8.64 -18.02 -9.19
N ASP A 253 8.00 -18.86 -10.00
CA ASP A 253 7.55 -20.20 -9.58
C ASP A 253 8.73 -21.17 -9.61
N ASP A 254 9.62 -21.03 -8.63
CA ASP A 254 10.87 -21.80 -8.48
C ASP A 254 10.89 -22.67 -7.22
N GLY A 255 12.01 -23.33 -6.98
CA GLY A 255 12.18 -24.24 -5.83
C GLY A 255 12.11 -23.54 -4.49
N GLU A 256 12.60 -22.29 -4.37
CA GLU A 256 12.51 -21.49 -3.14
C GLU A 256 11.07 -21.17 -2.81
N MET A 257 10.34 -20.58 -3.78
CA MET A 257 8.94 -20.18 -3.56
C MET A 257 8.00 -21.37 -3.33
N ARG A 258 8.17 -22.47 -4.06
CA ARG A 258 7.40 -23.70 -3.84
C ARG A 258 7.64 -24.28 -2.45
N GLY A 259 8.86 -24.18 -1.93
CA GLY A 259 9.23 -24.60 -0.58
C GLY A 259 8.66 -23.68 0.49
N ALA A 260 8.81 -22.36 0.32
CA ALA A 260 8.34 -21.34 1.27
C ALA A 260 6.80 -21.38 1.39
N THR A 261 6.10 -21.53 0.26
CA THR A 261 4.64 -21.51 0.17
C THR A 261 4.00 -22.89 0.06
N PHE A 262 4.66 -23.92 0.57
CA PHE A 262 4.16 -25.28 0.55
C PHE A 262 2.77 -25.38 1.20
N ASN A 263 1.82 -26.02 0.52
CA ASN A 263 0.40 -26.09 0.90
C ASN A 263 -0.37 -24.75 0.91
N HIS A 264 0.18 -23.69 0.32
CA HIS A 264 -0.49 -22.40 0.17
C HIS A 264 -0.61 -22.04 -1.32
N PRO A 265 -1.61 -22.57 -2.06
CA PRO A 265 -1.77 -22.25 -3.48
C PRO A 265 -2.14 -20.79 -3.73
N ASN A 266 -2.92 -20.18 -2.83
CA ASN A 266 -3.26 -18.77 -2.88
C ASN A 266 -2.07 -17.93 -2.41
N TRP A 267 -1.71 -16.91 -3.18
CA TRP A 267 -0.50 -16.09 -2.98
C TRP A 267 0.81 -16.88 -2.93
N GLY A 268 0.76 -18.17 -3.33
CA GLY A 268 1.93 -19.04 -3.45
C GLY A 268 2.71 -18.81 -4.75
N ALA A 269 3.64 -19.73 -5.04
CA ALA A 269 4.57 -19.61 -6.16
C ALA A 269 3.91 -19.36 -7.52
N ALA A 270 2.94 -20.18 -7.91
CA ALA A 270 2.26 -20.06 -9.21
C ALA A 270 1.37 -18.79 -9.30
N TRP A 271 0.75 -18.37 -8.18
CA TRP A 271 0.00 -17.12 -8.10
C TRP A 271 0.89 -15.92 -8.42
N ARG A 272 2.03 -15.83 -7.76
CA ARG A 272 3.00 -14.74 -7.89
C ARG A 272 3.66 -14.70 -9.26
N GLN A 273 3.89 -15.87 -9.86
CA GLN A 273 4.38 -15.96 -11.24
C GLN A 273 3.36 -15.36 -12.24
N ARG A 274 2.07 -15.60 -12.06
CA ARG A 274 1.02 -15.02 -12.93
C ARG A 274 0.96 -13.50 -12.83
N ASP A 275 1.07 -12.96 -11.61
CA ASP A 275 1.18 -11.51 -11.44
C ASP A 275 2.41 -10.97 -12.17
N PHE A 276 3.58 -11.62 -11.99
CA PHE A 276 4.80 -11.22 -12.68
C PHE A 276 4.63 -11.22 -14.20
N GLU A 277 4.10 -12.30 -14.77
CA GLU A 277 3.90 -12.43 -16.21
C GLU A 277 2.94 -11.37 -16.77
N PHE A 278 1.83 -11.12 -16.08
CA PHE A 278 0.87 -10.11 -16.53
C PHE A 278 1.43 -8.69 -16.43
N PHE A 279 1.94 -8.30 -15.27
CA PHE A 279 2.36 -6.91 -15.02
C PHE A 279 3.70 -6.52 -15.67
N THR A 280 4.45 -7.48 -16.22
CA THR A 280 5.64 -7.20 -17.05
C THR A 280 5.39 -7.35 -18.55
N SER A 281 4.14 -7.65 -18.97
CA SER A 281 3.79 -7.98 -20.35
C SER A 281 3.55 -6.73 -21.22
N GLU A 282 3.71 -6.92 -22.57
CA GLU A 282 3.27 -5.93 -23.55
C GLU A 282 1.75 -5.74 -23.57
N THR A 283 0.97 -6.75 -23.17
CA THR A 283 -0.48 -6.63 -23.00
C THR A 283 -0.83 -5.59 -21.95
N PHE A 284 -0.19 -5.63 -20.77
CA PHE A 284 -0.39 -4.63 -19.74
C PHE A 284 0.05 -3.23 -20.18
N ARG A 285 1.20 -3.12 -20.86
CA ARG A 285 1.68 -1.85 -21.43
C ARG A 285 0.64 -1.23 -22.36
N LYS A 286 0.07 -2.02 -23.28
CA LYS A 286 -0.98 -1.55 -24.20
C LYS A 286 -2.24 -1.11 -23.47
N LEU A 287 -2.67 -1.85 -22.44
CA LEU A 287 -3.83 -1.47 -21.61
C LEU A 287 -3.64 -0.11 -20.95
N LEU A 288 -2.46 0.20 -20.43
CA LEU A 288 -2.17 1.52 -19.87
C LEU A 288 -2.30 2.63 -20.93
N GLN A 289 -1.72 2.42 -22.10
CA GLN A 289 -1.73 3.40 -23.19
C GLN A 289 -3.15 3.63 -23.75
N GLU A 290 -3.87 2.55 -24.08
CA GLU A 290 -5.21 2.60 -24.67
C GLU A 290 -6.23 3.25 -23.74
N ASN A 291 -6.07 3.08 -22.43
CA ASN A 291 -6.97 3.66 -21.42
C ASN A 291 -6.46 4.97 -20.84
N GLN A 292 -5.37 5.54 -21.37
CA GLN A 292 -4.76 6.81 -20.95
C GLN A 292 -4.41 6.84 -19.45
N ILE A 293 -3.98 5.69 -18.90
CA ILE A 293 -3.59 5.53 -17.51
C ILE A 293 -2.15 6.00 -17.34
N LYS A 294 -1.93 6.88 -16.35
CA LYS A 294 -0.59 7.39 -16.02
C LYS A 294 -0.07 6.71 -14.76
N LEU A 295 1.15 6.20 -14.82
CA LEU A 295 1.83 5.66 -13.63
C LEU A 295 2.34 6.82 -12.77
N ILE A 296 2.06 6.74 -11.47
CA ILE A 296 2.57 7.62 -10.41
C ILE A 296 3.10 6.79 -9.26
N THR A 297 3.79 7.41 -8.31
CA THR A 297 4.45 6.72 -7.21
C THR A 297 3.99 7.25 -5.84
N TRP A 298 4.19 6.47 -4.78
CA TRP A 298 4.03 6.93 -3.41
C TRP A 298 5.00 8.07 -3.06
N ARG A 299 6.18 8.09 -3.67
CA ARG A 299 7.13 9.21 -3.55
C ARG A 299 6.51 10.54 -4.02
N GLU A 300 5.71 10.51 -5.08
CA GLU A 300 4.98 11.71 -5.53
C GLU A 300 3.90 12.11 -4.54
N LEU A 301 3.13 11.14 -4.03
CA LEU A 301 2.14 11.38 -2.97
C LEU A 301 2.78 11.92 -1.69
N GLY A 302 3.97 11.44 -1.34
CA GLY A 302 4.73 11.90 -0.18
C GLY A 302 5.03 13.41 -0.20
N LYS A 303 5.09 14.05 -1.38
CA LYS A 303 5.25 15.53 -1.50
C LYS A 303 4.04 16.29 -0.95
N LEU A 304 2.90 15.64 -0.77
CA LEU A 304 1.68 16.23 -0.23
C LEU A 304 1.60 16.13 1.30
N VAL A 305 2.44 15.33 1.93
CA VAL A 305 2.54 15.20 3.40
C VAL A 305 3.25 16.43 3.96
N LYS A 306 2.67 17.06 5.01
CA LYS A 306 3.22 18.27 5.63
C LYS A 306 4.05 17.99 6.88
#